data_cd5b8f3a2adff79e091d4ae95068aa77
#
_entry.id   cd5b8f3a2adff79e091d4ae95068aa77
#
_cell.length_a   1.000
_cell.length_b   1.000
_cell.length_c   1.000
_cell.angle_alpha   90.00
_cell.angle_beta   90.00
_cell.angle_gamma   90.00
#
_symmetry.space_group_name_H-M   'P 1'
#
loop_
_entity.id
_entity.type
_entity.pdbx_description
1 polymer ?
#
loop_
_entity_poly.entity_id
_entity_poly.type
_entity_poly.pdbx_seq_one_letter_code
_entity_poly.pdbx_strand_id
1 'polypeptide(L)'
;MKTKFIAILLFIITIFGCKDEKSVDNLEIVKPDVIDNSFKVTLDVIVKENDDFSLFYTEDGSTDFTKIEPIWISVKGSESSQKVIYSLPEDVIPTQLRLDFGINKNQKDIVLNSVSMNYKGKTKTIGCPNLVSFFRADDSKCTFDHVTGKIVAKIVDGKRQYPSLYPHETVLQPEIEKLIKQ
;
A
#
# COMPACT_ATOMS: atom_id res chain seq x y z
N MET A 1 51.25 23.13 73.57
CA MET A 1 50.60 24.02 74.54
C MET A 1 49.45 24.77 73.90
N LYS A 2 48.28 24.48 74.43
CA LYS A 2 47.11 25.38 74.65
C LYS A 2 46.63 26.20 73.46
N THR A 3 45.57 25.76 72.82
CA THR A 3 44.19 26.26 72.94
C THR A 3 43.89 27.60 72.32
N LYS A 4 42.97 27.70 71.41
CA LYS A 4 41.62 28.21 71.72
C LYS A 4 40.71 28.11 70.51
N PHE A 5 39.56 27.49 70.75
CA PHE A 5 38.37 27.46 69.91
C PHE A 5 37.76 28.84 69.73
N ILE A 6 37.35 29.19 68.54
CA ILE A 6 36.28 30.16 68.33
C ILE A 6 35.34 29.56 67.25
N ALA A 7 34.17 29.19 67.76
CA ALA A 7 33.06 28.82 66.96
C ALA A 7 32.38 30.04 66.34
N ILE A 8 32.35 30.17 65.03
CA ILE A 8 31.48 31.11 64.35
C ILE A 8 30.33 30.37 63.74
N LEU A 9 29.15 30.53 64.35
CA LEU A 9 27.86 30.02 63.87
C LEU A 9 27.41 30.90 62.73
N LEU A 10 27.53 30.35 61.50
CA LEU A 10 27.00 31.03 60.32
C LEU A 10 25.59 30.52 60.08
N PHE A 11 24.61 31.37 60.30
CA PHE A 11 23.19 31.13 60.08
C PHE A 11 22.92 31.25 58.60
N ILE A 12 22.76 30.10 57.93
CA ILE A 12 22.39 30.08 56.51
C ILE A 12 20.87 30.08 56.41
N ILE A 13 20.33 31.20 56.00
CA ILE A 13 18.90 31.34 55.64
C ILE A 13 18.70 30.71 54.27
N THR A 14 18.10 29.53 54.23
CA THR A 14 17.63 28.92 53.00
C THR A 14 16.29 29.53 52.64
N ILE A 15 16.32 30.41 51.66
CA ILE A 15 15.12 30.90 50.99
C ILE A 15 14.65 29.78 50.04
N PHE A 16 13.60 29.09 50.43
CA PHE A 16 12.84 28.24 49.50
C PHE A 16 12.04 29.14 48.53
N GLY A 17 12.64 29.47 47.43
CA GLY A 17 11.91 30.02 46.30
C GLY A 17 11.30 28.87 45.50
N CYS A 18 10.03 28.57 45.71
CA CYS A 18 9.26 27.81 44.73
C CYS A 18 9.11 28.70 43.50
N LYS A 19 9.88 28.39 42.46
CA LYS A 19 9.66 28.91 41.13
C LYS A 19 8.93 27.82 40.39
N ASP A 20 7.60 27.96 40.25
CA ASP A 20 6.83 27.19 39.30
C ASP A 20 7.30 27.51 37.89
N GLU A 21 8.36 26.85 37.45
CA GLU A 21 8.70 26.78 36.05
C GLU A 21 7.67 25.83 35.43
N LYS A 22 6.59 26.40 34.89
CA LYS A 22 5.78 25.74 33.90
C LYS A 22 6.73 25.43 32.73
N SER A 23 7.20 24.20 32.70
CA SER A 23 7.94 23.64 31.59
C SER A 23 7.08 23.79 30.34
N VAL A 24 7.51 24.64 29.42
CA VAL A 24 6.91 24.89 28.12
C VAL A 24 7.36 23.80 27.13
N ASP A 25 7.94 22.68 27.62
CA ASP A 25 8.57 21.64 26.83
C ASP A 25 7.62 20.54 26.34
N ASN A 26 6.31 20.73 26.43
CA ASN A 26 5.33 19.83 25.82
C ASN A 26 4.44 20.55 24.79
N LEU A 27 5.04 21.36 23.94
CA LEU A 27 4.45 21.59 22.63
C LEU A 27 4.78 20.34 21.81
N GLU A 28 3.91 19.33 21.89
CA GLU A 28 3.81 18.34 20.82
C GLU A 28 3.61 19.15 19.54
N ILE A 29 4.68 19.22 18.74
CA ILE A 29 4.55 19.69 17.37
C ILE A 29 3.67 18.65 16.70
N VAL A 30 2.36 18.91 16.69
CA VAL A 30 1.41 18.18 15.85
C VAL A 30 1.92 18.44 14.44
N LYS A 31 2.71 17.50 13.91
CA LYS A 31 3.05 17.51 12.49
C LYS A 31 1.71 17.57 11.78
N PRO A 32 1.47 18.54 10.89
CA PRO A 32 0.24 18.53 10.11
C PRO A 32 0.18 17.16 9.44
N ASP A 33 -0.94 16.46 9.60
CA ASP A 33 -1.19 15.24 8.87
C ASP A 33 -0.95 15.56 7.40
N VAL A 34 0.12 15.01 6.84
CA VAL A 34 0.39 15.13 5.41
C VAL A 34 -0.73 14.34 4.75
N ILE A 35 -1.72 15.06 4.22
CA ILE A 35 -2.82 14.43 3.47
C ILE A 35 -2.15 13.78 2.26
N ASP A 36 -2.03 12.48 2.32
CA ASP A 36 -1.53 11.70 1.19
C ASP A 36 -2.60 11.70 0.09
N ASN A 37 -2.35 12.50 -0.92
CA ASN A 37 -3.23 12.67 -2.08
C ASN A 37 -2.96 11.65 -3.20
N SER A 38 -2.05 10.68 -2.98
CA SER A 38 -1.78 9.66 -3.98
C SER A 38 -2.98 8.75 -4.20
N PHE A 39 -3.22 8.35 -5.45
CA PHE A 39 -4.16 7.27 -5.76
C PHE A 39 -3.52 5.95 -5.35
N LYS A 40 -4.22 5.16 -4.54
CA LYS A 40 -3.71 3.86 -4.04
C LYS A 40 -4.53 2.71 -4.57
N VAL A 41 -3.81 1.64 -4.96
CA VAL A 41 -4.40 0.36 -5.31
C VAL A 41 -3.89 -0.68 -4.32
N THR A 42 -4.80 -1.36 -3.64
CA THR A 42 -4.46 -2.40 -2.66
C THR A 42 -5.01 -3.74 -3.13
N LEU A 43 -4.15 -4.73 -3.24
CA LEU A 43 -4.54 -6.12 -3.47
C LEU A 43 -4.60 -6.86 -2.15
N ASP A 44 -5.67 -7.59 -1.91
CA ASP A 44 -5.79 -8.59 -0.84
C ASP A 44 -5.50 -9.95 -1.45
N VAL A 45 -4.35 -10.55 -1.12
CA VAL A 45 -3.85 -11.70 -1.89
C VAL A 45 -3.14 -12.72 -1.00
N ILE A 46 -3.24 -14.00 -1.39
CA ILE A 46 -2.42 -15.10 -0.85
C ILE A 46 -1.37 -15.44 -1.91
N VAL A 47 -0.09 -15.32 -1.53
CA VAL A 47 1.08 -15.56 -2.40
C VAL A 47 2.03 -16.46 -1.64
N LYS A 48 2.24 -17.68 -2.09
CA LYS A 48 2.94 -18.71 -1.31
C LYS A 48 4.47 -18.61 -1.35
N GLU A 49 5.01 -18.09 -2.44
CA GLU A 49 6.46 -17.90 -2.62
C GLU A 49 6.77 -16.41 -2.73
N ASN A 50 7.99 -16.01 -2.35
CA ASN A 50 8.43 -14.63 -2.58
C ASN A 50 8.38 -14.31 -4.09
N ASP A 51 7.87 -13.14 -4.43
CA ASP A 51 7.72 -12.73 -5.83
C ASP A 51 7.74 -11.21 -5.98
N ASP A 52 7.80 -10.71 -7.21
CA ASP A 52 7.70 -9.29 -7.52
C ASP A 52 6.46 -9.08 -8.40
N PHE A 53 5.51 -8.30 -7.89
CA PHE A 53 4.29 -7.95 -8.58
C PHE A 53 4.40 -6.56 -9.21
N SER A 54 3.67 -6.32 -10.29
CA SER A 54 3.64 -4.99 -10.89
C SER A 54 2.23 -4.51 -11.21
N LEU A 55 2.07 -3.19 -11.06
CA LEU A 55 0.88 -2.46 -11.45
C LEU A 55 1.23 -1.54 -12.62
N PHE A 56 0.50 -1.69 -13.72
CA PHE A 56 0.49 -0.72 -14.83
C PHE A 56 -0.77 0.12 -14.76
N TYR A 57 -0.69 1.36 -15.22
CA TYR A 57 -1.84 2.25 -15.30
C TYR A 57 -1.75 3.14 -16.55
N THR A 58 -2.90 3.64 -17.01
CA THR A 58 -2.97 4.68 -18.03
C THR A 58 -3.84 5.83 -17.53
N GLU A 59 -3.68 7.01 -18.13
CA GLU A 59 -4.43 8.22 -17.77
C GLU A 59 -5.30 8.72 -18.93
N ASP A 60 -5.12 8.14 -20.12
CA ASP A 60 -5.77 8.55 -21.39
C ASP A 60 -6.96 7.66 -21.79
N GLY A 61 -7.39 6.73 -20.93
CA GLY A 61 -8.47 5.78 -21.19
C GLY A 61 -8.05 4.57 -22.02
N SER A 62 -6.84 4.54 -22.57
CA SER A 62 -6.35 3.42 -23.35
C SER A 62 -5.96 2.22 -22.50
N THR A 63 -5.88 1.04 -23.12
CA THR A 63 -5.31 -0.19 -22.54
C THR A 63 -3.93 -0.50 -23.11
N ASP A 64 -3.27 0.47 -23.73
CA ASP A 64 -1.89 0.36 -24.18
C ASP A 64 -0.92 0.66 -23.02
N PHE A 65 -0.55 -0.39 -22.30
CA PHE A 65 0.37 -0.31 -21.16
C PHE A 65 1.85 -0.37 -21.58
N THR A 66 2.17 -0.34 -22.87
CA THR A 66 3.55 -0.52 -23.37
C THR A 66 4.44 0.69 -23.15
N LYS A 67 3.85 1.86 -22.93
CA LYS A 67 4.57 3.15 -22.83
C LYS A 67 4.81 3.63 -21.40
N ILE A 68 4.33 2.88 -20.41
CA ILE A 68 4.38 3.28 -19.00
C ILE A 68 5.23 2.30 -18.23
N GLU A 69 6.17 2.82 -17.45
CA GLU A 69 6.93 2.01 -16.50
C GLU A 69 6.00 1.56 -15.36
N PRO A 70 5.95 0.25 -15.06
CA PRO A 70 5.12 -0.26 -13.99
C PRO A 70 5.67 0.08 -12.61
N ILE A 71 4.79 0.14 -11.64
CA ILE A 71 5.15 0.20 -10.23
C ILE A 71 5.39 -1.23 -9.75
N TRP A 72 6.62 -1.52 -9.31
CA TRP A 72 7.00 -2.83 -8.80
C TRP A 72 6.96 -2.89 -7.29
N ILE A 73 6.48 -4.01 -6.74
CA ILE A 73 6.49 -4.31 -5.31
C ILE A 73 6.95 -5.74 -5.07
N SER A 74 7.95 -5.91 -4.22
CA SER A 74 8.36 -7.23 -3.73
C SER A 74 7.36 -7.73 -2.70
N VAL A 75 6.84 -8.93 -2.92
CA VAL A 75 5.84 -9.60 -2.10
C VAL A 75 6.48 -10.79 -1.41
N LYS A 76 6.39 -10.84 -0.10
CA LYS A 76 6.90 -11.97 0.67
C LYS A 76 5.90 -13.12 0.65
N GLY A 77 6.37 -14.35 0.45
CA GLY A 77 5.54 -15.54 0.50
C GLY A 77 4.86 -15.76 1.85
N SER A 78 3.57 -16.11 1.81
CA SER A 78 2.73 -16.35 2.98
C SER A 78 1.55 -17.28 2.63
N GLU A 79 1.21 -18.19 3.52
CA GLU A 79 -0.03 -19.00 3.42
C GLU A 79 -1.27 -18.19 3.84
N SER A 80 -1.08 -17.06 4.49
CA SER A 80 -2.17 -16.16 4.92
C SER A 80 -2.32 -15.01 3.93
N SER A 81 -3.53 -14.46 3.87
CA SER A 81 -3.81 -13.26 3.11
C SER A 81 -2.98 -12.06 3.58
N GLN A 82 -2.50 -11.26 2.64
CA GLN A 82 -1.72 -10.06 2.88
C GLN A 82 -2.15 -8.92 1.95
N LYS A 83 -1.81 -7.70 2.34
CA LYS A 83 -2.08 -6.51 1.54
C LYS A 83 -0.83 -6.10 0.75
N VAL A 84 -0.97 -5.99 -0.56
CA VAL A 84 0.03 -5.40 -1.45
C VAL A 84 -0.50 -4.03 -1.87
N ILE A 85 0.21 -2.95 -1.50
CA ILE A 85 -0.27 -1.58 -1.66
C ILE A 85 0.61 -0.85 -2.66
N TYR A 86 0.03 -0.43 -3.78
CA TYR A 86 0.65 0.45 -4.75
C TYR A 86 0.20 1.88 -4.48
N SER A 87 1.14 2.81 -4.43
CA SER A 87 0.87 4.25 -4.42
C SER A 87 1.32 4.81 -5.76
N LEU A 88 0.38 5.43 -6.49
CA LEU A 88 0.70 6.12 -7.73
C LEU A 88 1.43 7.44 -7.39
N PRO A 89 2.17 8.03 -8.31
CA PRO A 89 2.74 9.36 -8.12
C PRO A 89 1.67 10.38 -7.72
N GLU A 90 2.06 11.45 -7.04
CA GLU A 90 1.14 12.53 -6.69
C GLU A 90 0.48 13.10 -7.96
N ASP A 91 -0.77 13.50 -7.82
CA ASP A 91 -1.61 14.07 -8.91
C ASP A 91 -1.93 13.11 -10.07
N VAL A 92 -1.47 11.85 -10.03
CA VAL A 92 -1.85 10.85 -11.02
C VAL A 92 -3.20 10.25 -10.66
N ILE A 93 -4.14 10.35 -11.60
CA ILE A 93 -5.44 9.67 -11.55
C ILE A 93 -5.49 8.66 -12.70
N PRO A 94 -5.47 7.37 -12.39
CA PRO A 94 -5.53 6.35 -13.43
C PRO A 94 -6.92 6.30 -14.07
N THR A 95 -6.98 5.90 -15.33
CA THR A 95 -8.22 5.55 -16.03
C THR A 95 -8.35 4.05 -16.19
N GLN A 96 -7.21 3.35 -16.38
CA GLN A 96 -7.16 1.90 -16.51
C GLN A 96 -6.02 1.34 -15.65
N LEU A 97 -6.17 0.09 -15.19
CA LEU A 97 -5.20 -0.63 -14.38
C LEU A 97 -4.98 -2.03 -14.95
N ARG A 98 -3.73 -2.47 -15.06
CA ARG A 98 -3.36 -3.85 -15.34
C ARG A 98 -2.55 -4.40 -14.17
N LEU A 99 -2.91 -5.59 -13.70
CA LEU A 99 -2.30 -6.25 -12.55
C LEU A 99 -1.46 -7.43 -13.05
N ASP A 100 -0.17 -7.43 -12.78
CA ASP A 100 0.73 -8.53 -13.12
C ASP A 100 1.21 -9.24 -11.84
N PHE A 101 1.04 -10.56 -11.83
CA PHE A 101 1.24 -11.40 -10.64
C PHE A 101 2.48 -12.27 -10.77
N GLY A 102 3.63 -11.64 -10.52
CA GLY A 102 4.86 -12.33 -10.28
C GLY A 102 5.65 -12.80 -11.49
N ILE A 103 6.94 -12.80 -11.29
CA ILE A 103 7.96 -13.27 -12.23
C ILE A 103 8.70 -14.51 -11.73
N ASN A 104 8.40 -14.97 -10.51
CA ASN A 104 9.02 -16.16 -9.94
C ASN A 104 8.52 -17.43 -10.63
N LYS A 105 9.45 -18.18 -11.24
CA LYS A 105 9.14 -19.42 -11.96
C LYS A 105 8.59 -20.54 -11.07
N ASN A 106 8.85 -20.49 -9.78
CA ASN A 106 8.43 -21.47 -8.79
C ASN A 106 7.16 -21.07 -8.05
N GLN A 107 6.59 -19.90 -8.37
CA GLN A 107 5.35 -19.45 -7.75
C GLN A 107 4.21 -20.43 -7.94
N LYS A 108 3.49 -20.69 -6.88
CA LYS A 108 2.26 -21.49 -6.86
C LYS A 108 1.07 -20.69 -7.38
N ASP A 109 -0.11 -21.30 -7.33
CA ASP A 109 -1.34 -20.57 -7.59
C ASP A 109 -1.49 -19.42 -6.59
N ILE A 110 -1.94 -18.27 -7.10
CA ILE A 110 -2.19 -17.07 -6.32
C ILE A 110 -3.69 -16.97 -6.08
N VAL A 111 -4.11 -16.45 -4.91
CA VAL A 111 -5.51 -16.16 -4.66
C VAL A 111 -5.67 -14.66 -4.48
N LEU A 112 -6.44 -14.01 -5.34
CA LEU A 112 -6.79 -12.60 -5.27
C LEU A 112 -8.18 -12.46 -4.65
N ASN A 113 -8.27 -12.06 -3.38
CA ASN A 113 -9.53 -11.90 -2.66
C ASN A 113 -10.26 -10.62 -3.04
N SER A 114 -9.51 -9.52 -3.18
CA SER A 114 -10.08 -8.22 -3.56
C SER A 114 -9.04 -7.26 -4.12
N VAL A 115 -9.56 -6.27 -4.85
CA VAL A 115 -8.84 -5.07 -5.28
C VAL A 115 -9.55 -3.86 -4.68
N SER A 116 -8.82 -3.02 -3.95
CA SER A 116 -9.34 -1.76 -3.41
C SER A 116 -8.63 -0.58 -4.06
N MET A 117 -9.39 0.42 -4.45
CA MET A 117 -8.90 1.71 -4.94
C MET A 117 -9.21 2.77 -3.89
N ASN A 118 -8.23 3.59 -3.53
CA ASN A 118 -8.41 4.66 -2.56
C ASN A 118 -7.88 5.98 -3.14
N TYR A 119 -8.64 7.04 -2.95
CA TYR A 119 -8.23 8.40 -3.28
C TYR A 119 -8.81 9.38 -2.26
N LYS A 120 -7.95 10.20 -1.63
CA LYS A 120 -8.35 11.22 -0.63
C LYS A 120 -9.30 10.67 0.45
N GLY A 121 -8.98 9.49 0.97
CA GLY A 121 -9.76 8.84 2.04
C GLY A 121 -11.03 8.10 1.58
N LYS A 122 -11.45 8.23 0.33
CA LYS A 122 -12.56 7.47 -0.24
C LYS A 122 -12.05 6.14 -0.77
N THR A 123 -12.80 5.07 -0.57
CA THR A 123 -12.36 3.72 -0.96
C THR A 123 -13.47 2.99 -1.71
N LYS A 124 -13.09 2.37 -2.82
CA LYS A 124 -13.91 1.38 -3.54
C LYS A 124 -13.21 0.04 -3.47
N THR A 125 -13.86 -0.94 -2.87
CA THR A 125 -13.37 -2.33 -2.81
C THR A 125 -14.21 -3.22 -3.72
N ILE A 126 -13.53 -4.05 -4.52
CA ILE A 126 -14.11 -5.03 -5.42
C ILE A 126 -13.59 -6.39 -4.96
N GLY A 127 -14.47 -7.21 -4.39
CA GLY A 127 -14.14 -8.58 -3.94
C GLY A 127 -14.64 -9.63 -4.89
N CYS A 128 -14.18 -10.85 -4.73
CA CYS A 128 -14.77 -12.02 -5.40
C CYS A 128 -16.24 -12.18 -4.98
N PRO A 129 -17.16 -12.53 -5.90
CA PRO A 129 -16.93 -12.89 -7.32
C PRO A 129 -16.94 -11.70 -8.29
N ASN A 130 -17.14 -10.44 -7.81
CA ASN A 130 -17.38 -9.29 -8.68
C ASN A 130 -16.14 -8.85 -9.48
N LEU A 131 -14.94 -9.31 -9.10
CA LEU A 131 -13.68 -8.98 -9.80
C LEU A 131 -13.75 -9.27 -11.31
N VAL A 132 -14.46 -10.32 -11.73
CA VAL A 132 -14.60 -10.67 -13.14
C VAL A 132 -15.28 -9.59 -13.98
N SER A 133 -16.10 -8.73 -13.37
CA SER A 133 -16.73 -7.61 -14.07
C SER A 133 -15.75 -6.46 -14.34
N PHE A 134 -14.63 -6.41 -13.64
CA PHE A 134 -13.63 -5.34 -13.73
C PHE A 134 -12.36 -5.78 -14.42
N PHE A 135 -12.01 -7.05 -14.27
CA PHE A 135 -10.75 -7.61 -14.78
C PHE A 135 -10.98 -8.94 -15.49
N ARG A 136 -10.26 -9.16 -16.57
CA ARG A 136 -10.17 -10.41 -17.31
C ARG A 136 -8.75 -10.95 -17.32
N ALA A 137 -8.60 -12.25 -17.30
CA ALA A 137 -7.30 -12.88 -17.46
C ALA A 137 -6.71 -12.62 -18.86
N ASP A 138 -5.39 -12.54 -18.93
CA ASP A 138 -4.68 -12.80 -20.18
C ASP A 138 -4.71 -14.31 -20.45
N ASP A 139 -5.61 -14.74 -21.32
CA ASP A 139 -5.83 -16.16 -21.61
C ASP A 139 -4.59 -16.85 -22.22
N SER A 140 -3.61 -16.11 -22.72
CA SER A 140 -2.34 -16.68 -23.15
C SER A 140 -1.43 -17.03 -21.96
N LYS A 141 -1.63 -16.40 -20.79
CA LYS A 141 -0.72 -16.49 -19.64
C LYS A 141 -1.31 -17.19 -18.43
N CYS A 142 -2.60 -17.02 -18.17
CA CYS A 142 -3.22 -17.56 -16.95
C CYS A 142 -4.70 -17.88 -17.13
N THR A 143 -5.27 -18.53 -16.10
CA THR A 143 -6.72 -18.60 -15.87
C THR A 143 -7.05 -17.86 -14.58
N PHE A 144 -8.25 -17.31 -14.48
CA PHE A 144 -8.77 -16.65 -13.30
C PHE A 144 -10.14 -17.21 -12.93
N ASP A 145 -10.21 -17.91 -11.81
CA ASP A 145 -11.49 -18.35 -11.23
C ASP A 145 -12.04 -17.25 -10.34
N HIS A 146 -13.07 -16.56 -10.82
CA HIS A 146 -13.68 -15.42 -10.13
C HIS A 146 -14.45 -15.81 -8.86
N VAL A 147 -14.83 -17.09 -8.68
CA VAL A 147 -15.53 -17.53 -7.47
C VAL A 147 -14.56 -17.65 -6.30
N THR A 148 -13.41 -18.25 -6.55
CA THR A 148 -12.38 -18.51 -5.53
C THR A 148 -11.27 -17.47 -5.51
N GLY A 149 -11.19 -16.57 -6.51
CA GLY A 149 -10.10 -15.63 -6.69
C GLY A 149 -8.81 -16.27 -7.20
N LYS A 150 -8.84 -17.54 -7.56
CA LYS A 150 -7.64 -18.32 -7.90
C LYS A 150 -7.10 -17.94 -9.29
N ILE A 151 -5.84 -17.59 -9.33
CA ILE A 151 -5.08 -17.30 -10.55
C ILE A 151 -4.07 -18.42 -10.76
N VAL A 152 -4.16 -19.11 -11.89
CA VAL A 152 -3.28 -20.22 -12.25
C VAL A 152 -2.48 -19.86 -13.49
N ALA A 153 -1.16 -19.82 -13.36
CA ALA A 153 -0.25 -19.56 -14.48
C ALA A 153 -0.29 -20.71 -15.48
N LYS A 154 -0.30 -20.40 -16.77
CA LYS A 154 -0.14 -21.40 -17.83
C LYS A 154 1.33 -21.78 -18.00
N ILE A 155 1.54 -23.00 -18.46
CA ILE A 155 2.86 -23.49 -18.90
C ILE A 155 2.81 -23.58 -20.42
N VAL A 156 3.65 -22.81 -21.09
CA VAL A 156 3.78 -22.82 -22.55
C VAL A 156 5.23 -23.19 -22.88
N ASP A 157 5.42 -24.22 -23.70
CA ASP A 157 6.74 -24.72 -24.06
C ASP A 157 7.64 -25.01 -22.85
N GLY A 158 7.05 -25.60 -21.79
CA GLY A 158 7.75 -25.91 -20.54
C GLY A 158 8.10 -24.69 -19.67
N LYS A 159 7.64 -23.48 -20.04
CA LYS A 159 7.90 -22.23 -19.28
C LYS A 159 6.62 -21.73 -18.65
N ARG A 160 6.70 -21.44 -17.34
CA ARG A 160 5.61 -20.74 -16.63
C ARG A 160 5.45 -19.34 -17.21
N GLN A 161 4.21 -19.01 -17.56
CA GLN A 161 3.84 -17.68 -17.98
C GLN A 161 3.62 -16.79 -16.75
N TYR A 162 3.74 -15.47 -16.95
CA TYR A 162 3.53 -14.49 -15.89
C TYR A 162 2.08 -14.01 -15.91
N PRO A 163 1.26 -14.38 -14.90
CA PRO A 163 -0.15 -14.06 -14.90
C PRO A 163 -0.41 -12.56 -14.95
N SER A 164 -1.37 -12.17 -15.76
CA SER A 164 -1.81 -10.77 -15.89
C SER A 164 -3.32 -10.70 -15.92
N LEU A 165 -3.88 -9.71 -15.21
CA LEU A 165 -5.30 -9.34 -15.32
C LEU A 165 -5.39 -7.96 -15.97
N TYR A 166 -6.11 -7.91 -17.09
CA TYR A 166 -6.40 -6.70 -17.85
C TYR A 166 -7.75 -6.09 -17.43
N PRO A 167 -7.93 -4.79 -17.51
CA PRO A 167 -9.21 -4.17 -17.19
C PRO A 167 -10.29 -4.51 -18.24
N HIS A 168 -11.54 -4.47 -17.80
CA HIS A 168 -12.67 -4.25 -18.68
C HIS A 168 -12.83 -2.73 -18.88
N GLU A 169 -12.41 -2.23 -20.04
CA GLU A 169 -12.22 -0.80 -20.35
C GLU A 169 -13.45 0.05 -20.03
N THR A 170 -14.65 -0.48 -20.39
CA THR A 170 -15.93 0.24 -20.21
C THR A 170 -16.44 0.23 -18.77
N VAL A 171 -15.81 -0.52 -17.85
CA VAL A 171 -16.27 -0.69 -16.47
C VAL A 171 -15.32 -0.01 -15.48
N LEU A 172 -14.01 -0.23 -15.61
CA LEU A 172 -13.06 0.23 -14.60
C LEU A 172 -12.98 1.78 -14.56
N GLN A 173 -12.85 2.42 -15.71
CA GLN A 173 -12.74 3.88 -15.79
C GLN A 173 -13.94 4.59 -15.15
N PRO A 174 -15.22 4.27 -15.46
CA PRO A 174 -16.36 4.90 -14.81
C PRO A 174 -16.39 4.74 -13.30
N GLU A 175 -15.90 3.60 -12.77
CA GLU A 175 -15.85 3.40 -11.31
C GLU A 175 -14.75 4.21 -10.65
N ILE A 176 -13.60 4.39 -11.29
CA ILE A 176 -12.55 5.31 -10.85
C ILE A 176 -13.09 6.76 -10.86
N GLU A 177 -13.76 7.16 -11.94
CA GLU A 177 -14.37 8.50 -12.03
C GLU A 177 -15.40 8.76 -10.92
N LYS A 178 -16.23 7.79 -10.58
CA LYS A 178 -17.17 7.89 -9.45
C LYS A 178 -16.41 8.07 -8.12
N LEU A 179 -15.32 7.32 -7.91
CA LEU A 179 -14.53 7.41 -6.69
C LEU A 179 -13.94 8.80 -6.48
N ILE A 180 -13.43 9.43 -7.53
CA ILE A 180 -12.78 10.75 -7.43
C ILE A 180 -13.76 11.91 -7.36
N LYS A 181 -14.99 11.76 -7.90
CA LYS A 181 -16.04 12.81 -7.92
C LYS A 181 -16.88 12.86 -6.62
N GLN A 182 -16.87 11.80 -5.82
CA GLN A 182 -17.57 11.77 -4.53
C GLN A 182 -16.87 12.67 -3.51
#